data_7e959c045f67d9c83805920b82793a7a
#
_entry.id   7e959c045f67d9c83805920b82793a7a
#
_cell.length_a   1.000
_cell.length_b   1.000
_cell.length_c   1.000
_cell.angle_alpha   90.00
_cell.angle_beta   90.00
_cell.angle_gamma   90.00
#
_symmetry.space_group_name_H-M   'P 1'
#
loop_
_entity.id
_entity.type
_entity.pdbx_description
1 polymer ?
#
loop_
_entity_poly.entity_id
_entity_poly.type
_entity_poly.pdbx_seq_one_letter_code
_entity_poly.pdbx_strand_id
1 'polypeptide(L)'
;VTPAAERVRSELVARGLVDGLPAAFLAGVTRFAAPPPSELDVLRRDAAGLAARLAAEGTREEDLPLLTRTLFFAGHADVLAAAGLRSPAYDVLGSFRDNLARPLGPVPAARPSAGGRRWRVLGRDVGFPIGVPACVLNGSEAWVRANLARGFSVLTYKTVRGREHPPNEQPNWTFAPRETASLPPGGAAEVVSDPWDWVAPGNPAVSTVNSFGVPSPAPEEWMADLERALAAVGDDALLLVSVMGEGEDLAADFARTARMAEEAGAPVVELNLSCPNTLDRSAGGVKPPLCLDPDATVAVVEEVRRALDDRTALVAKLSWLDEPALAALVPRLAPLVDGVAGINTVQSRVRRSDGAPTFPGRELAGLSGIAVRDPARDFTRRLVALREANGATFDVLAMGGVTDPASFEALFALGADAVQSASGAFADPFLARDCIAQLGASLPRAVEGSR
;
A
#
# COMPACT_ATOMS: atom_id res chain seq x y z
N VAL A 1 28.58 13.94 -15.14
CA VAL A 1 27.60 14.41 -14.15
C VAL A 1 26.25 14.55 -14.85
N THR A 2 25.21 13.88 -14.37
CA THR A 2 23.86 14.01 -14.93
C THR A 2 23.16 15.25 -14.38
N PRO A 3 22.22 15.85 -15.14
CA PRO A 3 21.44 16.99 -14.64
C PRO A 3 20.69 16.70 -13.32
N ALA A 4 20.32 15.44 -13.07
CA ALA A 4 19.64 15.04 -11.85
C ALA A 4 20.58 15.03 -10.62
N ALA A 5 21.74 14.38 -10.74
CA ALA A 5 22.74 14.34 -9.67
C ALA A 5 23.25 15.75 -9.31
N GLU A 6 23.43 16.60 -10.31
CA GLU A 6 23.85 17.99 -10.08
C GLU A 6 22.78 18.83 -9.38
N ARG A 7 21.51 18.65 -9.71
CA ARG A 7 20.42 19.33 -8.97
C ARG A 7 20.42 18.96 -7.49
N VAL A 8 20.55 17.63 -7.18
CA VAL A 8 20.60 17.18 -5.79
C VAL A 8 21.83 17.78 -5.07
N ARG A 9 22.98 17.75 -5.72
CA ARG A 9 24.21 18.34 -5.17
C ARG A 9 24.00 19.84 -4.88
N SER A 10 23.45 20.59 -5.83
CA SER A 10 23.18 22.03 -5.68
C SER A 10 22.26 22.30 -4.50
N GLU A 11 21.20 21.51 -4.31
CA GLU A 11 20.32 21.61 -3.15
C GLU A 11 21.04 21.31 -1.84
N LEU A 12 21.88 20.26 -1.79
CA LEU A 12 22.64 19.90 -0.60
C LEU A 12 23.65 20.97 -0.20
N VAL A 13 24.36 21.52 -1.20
CA VAL A 13 25.33 22.60 -0.98
C VAL A 13 24.62 23.87 -0.49
N ALA A 14 23.53 24.26 -1.16
CA ALA A 14 22.75 25.45 -0.77
C ALA A 14 22.20 25.36 0.66
N ARG A 15 21.92 24.15 1.15
CA ARG A 15 21.43 23.90 2.52
C ARG A 15 22.54 23.59 3.54
N GLY A 16 23.82 23.53 3.12
CA GLY A 16 24.94 23.19 3.99
C GLY A 16 24.90 21.75 4.56
N LEU A 17 24.34 20.80 3.80
CA LEU A 17 24.07 19.43 4.29
C LEU A 17 25.17 18.43 3.94
N VAL A 18 26.09 18.75 3.01
CA VAL A 18 27.06 17.77 2.46
C VAL A 18 27.94 17.16 3.55
N ASP A 19 28.56 17.99 4.40
CA ASP A 19 29.52 17.52 5.41
C ASP A 19 28.84 16.70 6.52
N GLY A 20 27.61 17.03 6.88
CA GLY A 20 26.82 16.36 7.90
C GLY A 20 26.13 15.07 7.44
N LEU A 21 26.06 14.85 6.12
CA LEU A 21 25.25 13.78 5.53
C LEU A 21 25.64 12.36 6.00
N PRO A 22 26.92 11.96 6.09
CA PRO A 22 27.28 10.62 6.58
C PRO A 22 26.84 10.38 8.03
N ALA A 23 27.01 11.37 8.89
CA ALA A 23 26.60 11.26 10.30
C ALA A 23 25.07 11.17 10.45
N ALA A 24 24.34 12.00 9.71
CA ALA A 24 22.87 11.99 9.71
C ALA A 24 22.32 10.65 9.17
N PHE A 25 22.90 10.13 8.10
CA PHE A 25 22.55 8.82 7.55
C PHE A 25 22.75 7.69 8.57
N LEU A 26 23.93 7.60 9.19
CA LEU A 26 24.22 6.56 10.18
C LEU A 26 23.32 6.67 11.41
N ALA A 27 23.06 7.89 11.87
CA ALA A 27 22.13 8.13 12.97
C ALA A 27 20.70 7.67 12.64
N GLY A 28 20.24 7.93 11.42
CA GLY A 28 18.93 7.49 10.94
C GLY A 28 18.82 5.97 10.87
N VAL A 29 19.76 5.30 10.23
CA VAL A 29 19.78 3.84 10.12
C VAL A 29 19.87 3.18 11.50
N THR A 30 20.75 3.66 12.37
CA THR A 30 20.95 3.09 13.73
C THR A 30 19.68 3.27 14.58
N ARG A 31 19.04 4.43 14.51
CA ARG A 31 17.76 4.69 15.21
C ARG A 31 16.66 3.78 14.72
N PHE A 32 16.63 3.51 13.41
CA PHE A 32 15.58 2.69 12.80
C PHE A 32 15.76 1.20 13.14
N ALA A 33 16.99 0.65 13.10
CA ALA A 33 17.13 -0.80 13.12
C ALA A 33 18.41 -1.39 13.72
N ALA A 34 19.29 -0.58 14.28
CA ALA A 34 20.54 -1.03 14.92
C ALA A 34 21.28 -2.13 14.12
N PRO A 35 21.91 -1.81 12.97
CA PRO A 35 22.67 -2.78 12.18
C PRO A 35 23.80 -3.44 12.97
N PRO A 36 24.21 -4.69 12.64
CA PRO A 36 25.39 -5.28 13.22
C PRO A 36 26.66 -4.47 12.86
N PRO A 37 27.73 -4.53 13.67
CA PRO A 37 28.92 -3.71 13.46
C PRO A 37 29.55 -3.84 12.06
N SER A 38 29.57 -5.04 11.50
CA SER A 38 30.09 -5.28 10.15
C SER A 38 29.30 -4.53 9.07
N GLU A 39 27.98 -4.53 9.17
CA GLU A 39 27.11 -3.81 8.24
C GLU A 39 27.23 -2.30 8.45
N LEU A 40 27.25 -1.85 9.71
CA LEU A 40 27.44 -0.45 10.04
C LEU A 40 28.73 0.13 9.46
N ASP A 41 29.81 -0.67 9.41
CA ASP A 41 31.07 -0.26 8.78
C ASP A 41 30.99 -0.15 7.26
N VAL A 42 30.21 -1.01 6.61
CA VAL A 42 29.90 -0.88 5.18
C VAL A 42 29.13 0.42 4.91
N LEU A 43 28.03 0.62 5.63
CA LEU A 43 27.19 1.81 5.49
C LEU A 43 27.96 3.12 5.73
N ARG A 44 28.88 3.11 6.70
CA ARG A 44 29.77 4.25 7.00
C ARG A 44 30.71 4.57 5.84
N ARG A 45 31.38 3.54 5.28
CA ARG A 45 32.29 3.73 4.12
C ARG A 45 31.53 4.26 2.90
N ASP A 46 30.37 3.69 2.61
CA ASP A 46 29.55 4.09 1.47
C ASP A 46 29.12 5.55 1.57
N ALA A 47 28.61 5.96 2.74
CA ALA A 47 28.16 7.33 2.97
C ALA A 47 29.32 8.34 2.94
N ALA A 48 30.47 7.99 3.52
CA ALA A 48 31.67 8.84 3.48
C ALA A 48 32.21 9.00 2.05
N GLY A 49 32.27 7.90 1.28
CA GLY A 49 32.67 7.93 -0.11
C GLY A 49 31.73 8.77 -0.98
N LEU A 50 30.42 8.70 -0.74
CA LEU A 50 29.43 9.52 -1.41
C LEU A 50 29.61 11.00 -1.09
N ALA A 51 29.79 11.37 0.19
CA ALA A 51 30.00 12.77 0.60
C ALA A 51 31.26 13.36 -0.02
N ALA A 52 32.37 12.57 -0.09
CA ALA A 52 33.59 12.99 -0.76
C ALA A 52 33.36 13.29 -2.27
N ARG A 53 32.59 12.45 -2.96
CA ARG A 53 32.25 12.69 -4.38
C ARG A 53 31.34 13.92 -4.56
N LEU A 54 30.39 14.12 -3.66
CA LEU A 54 29.53 15.31 -3.66
C LEU A 54 30.35 16.59 -3.48
N ALA A 55 31.30 16.59 -2.56
CA ALA A 55 32.20 17.74 -2.31
C ALA A 55 33.14 18.01 -3.49
N ALA A 56 33.64 16.97 -4.15
CA ALA A 56 34.55 17.07 -5.29
C ALA A 56 33.89 17.35 -6.65
N GLU A 57 32.58 17.59 -6.70
CA GLU A 57 31.80 17.77 -7.95
C GLU A 57 31.85 16.56 -8.90
N GLY A 58 32.11 15.37 -8.36
CA GLY A 58 32.27 14.13 -9.11
C GLY A 58 31.08 13.17 -9.08
N THR A 59 29.90 13.62 -8.64
CA THR A 59 28.71 12.77 -8.52
C THR A 59 28.20 12.31 -9.89
N ARG A 60 28.02 11.00 -10.05
CA ARG A 60 27.61 10.36 -11.30
C ARG A 60 26.20 9.81 -11.19
N GLU A 61 25.62 9.38 -12.33
CA GLU A 61 24.31 8.74 -12.34
C GLU A 61 24.28 7.42 -11.55
N GLU A 62 25.38 6.66 -11.61
CA GLU A 62 25.58 5.45 -10.84
C GLU A 62 25.56 5.65 -9.32
N ASP A 63 25.77 6.89 -8.85
CA ASP A 63 25.68 7.26 -7.44
C ASP A 63 24.23 7.52 -6.97
N LEU A 64 23.28 7.72 -7.89
CA LEU A 64 21.89 8.08 -7.55
C LEU A 64 21.20 7.08 -6.61
N PRO A 65 21.34 5.74 -6.77
CA PRO A 65 20.73 4.79 -5.83
C PRO A 65 21.27 4.95 -4.40
N LEU A 66 22.60 5.12 -4.24
CA LEU A 66 23.22 5.34 -2.95
C LEU A 66 22.85 6.72 -2.38
N LEU A 67 22.82 7.75 -3.21
CA LEU A 67 22.44 9.11 -2.83
C LEU A 67 20.98 9.17 -2.34
N THR A 68 20.05 8.55 -3.06
CA THR A 68 18.65 8.50 -2.65
C THR A 68 18.45 7.75 -1.34
N ARG A 69 19.13 6.61 -1.15
CA ARG A 69 19.16 5.87 0.11
C ARG A 69 19.70 6.73 1.26
N THR A 70 20.85 7.36 1.02
CA THR A 70 21.51 8.16 2.04
C THR A 70 20.67 9.35 2.48
N LEU A 71 20.08 10.07 1.54
CA LEU A 71 19.19 11.20 1.83
C LEU A 71 17.91 10.76 2.54
N PHE A 72 17.33 9.64 2.14
CA PHE A 72 16.13 9.12 2.78
C PHE A 72 16.37 8.79 4.26
N PHE A 73 17.39 7.98 4.57
CA PHE A 73 17.71 7.62 5.95
C PHE A 73 18.31 8.78 6.77
N ALA A 74 18.89 9.80 6.13
CA ALA A 74 19.30 11.04 6.79
C ALA A 74 18.11 11.98 7.12
N GLY A 75 16.89 11.67 6.67
CA GLY A 75 15.70 12.52 6.87
C GLY A 75 15.61 13.69 5.88
N HIS A 76 16.30 13.60 4.74
CA HIS A 76 16.37 14.64 3.71
C HIS A 76 15.69 14.23 2.38
N ALA A 77 14.62 13.43 2.46
CA ALA A 77 13.86 13.00 1.27
C ALA A 77 13.24 14.19 0.50
N ASP A 78 13.01 15.33 1.14
CA ASP A 78 12.55 16.57 0.53
C ASP A 78 13.55 17.16 -0.47
N VAL A 79 14.86 16.93 -0.30
CA VAL A 79 15.90 17.30 -1.28
C VAL A 79 15.70 16.57 -2.61
N LEU A 80 15.32 15.30 -2.55
CA LEU A 80 15.02 14.50 -3.76
C LEU A 80 13.81 15.08 -4.52
N ALA A 81 12.75 15.40 -3.78
CA ALA A 81 11.56 16.03 -4.37
C ALA A 81 11.86 17.40 -4.98
N ALA A 82 12.63 18.26 -4.29
CA ALA A 82 13.06 19.56 -4.78
C ALA A 82 13.91 19.45 -6.06
N ALA A 83 14.75 18.41 -6.17
CA ALA A 83 15.51 18.11 -7.36
C ALA A 83 14.69 17.44 -8.50
N GLY A 84 13.40 17.21 -8.31
CA GLY A 84 12.52 16.56 -9.28
C GLY A 84 12.78 15.07 -9.43
N LEU A 85 13.36 14.43 -8.41
CA LEU A 85 13.64 13.00 -8.40
C LEU A 85 12.52 12.21 -7.74
N ARG A 86 12.42 10.94 -8.11
CA ARG A 86 11.55 9.98 -7.42
C ARG A 86 12.10 9.74 -6.02
N SER A 87 11.22 9.68 -5.04
CA SER A 87 11.53 9.30 -3.66
C SER A 87 10.40 8.45 -3.11
N PRO A 88 10.64 7.58 -2.10
CA PRO A 88 9.55 6.89 -1.44
C PRO A 88 8.51 7.88 -0.90
N ALA A 89 7.24 7.46 -0.95
CA ALA A 89 6.13 8.32 -0.56
C ALA A 89 5.92 8.42 0.96
N TYR A 90 6.53 7.53 1.75
CA TYR A 90 6.32 7.39 3.20
C TYR A 90 7.65 7.45 3.95
N ASP A 91 7.70 8.18 5.07
CA ASP A 91 8.86 8.23 5.95
C ASP A 91 8.87 7.03 6.91
N VAL A 92 9.66 6.02 6.61
CA VAL A 92 9.79 4.82 7.47
C VAL A 92 10.45 5.13 8.81
N LEU A 93 11.17 6.26 8.93
CA LEU A 93 11.80 6.72 10.16
C LEU A 93 10.84 7.54 11.04
N GLY A 94 9.81 8.11 10.44
CA GLY A 94 8.77 8.89 11.10
C GLY A 94 7.77 8.01 11.84
N SER A 95 7.16 8.55 12.89
CA SER A 95 6.05 7.87 13.55
C SER A 95 4.85 7.73 12.60
N PHE A 96 3.95 6.79 12.90
CA PHE A 96 2.70 6.67 12.15
C PHE A 96 1.90 7.99 12.17
N ARG A 97 1.84 8.66 13.32
CA ARG A 97 1.10 9.92 13.48
C ARG A 97 1.73 11.08 12.70
N ASP A 98 3.06 11.18 12.66
CA ASP A 98 3.75 12.19 11.83
C ASP A 98 3.48 11.97 10.35
N ASN A 99 3.51 10.71 9.90
CA ASN A 99 3.22 10.34 8.53
C ASN A 99 1.77 10.62 8.11
N LEU A 100 0.78 10.52 9.02
CA LEU A 100 -0.60 10.90 8.70
C LEU A 100 -0.71 12.35 8.25
N ALA A 101 0.04 13.26 8.87
CA ALA A 101 0.00 14.68 8.58
C ALA A 101 0.84 15.08 7.35
N ARG A 102 1.82 14.26 6.94
CA ARG A 102 2.85 14.69 6.01
C ARG A 102 3.19 13.63 4.96
N PRO A 103 2.43 13.53 3.87
CA PRO A 103 2.82 12.71 2.72
C PRO A 103 4.18 13.15 2.17
N LEU A 104 5.07 12.18 1.91
CA LEU A 104 6.33 12.43 1.22
C LEU A 104 6.19 12.21 -0.29
N GLY A 105 7.27 12.54 -0.99
CA GLY A 105 7.42 12.33 -2.43
C GLY A 105 6.77 13.42 -3.28
N PRO A 106 7.18 13.52 -4.53
CA PRO A 106 6.75 14.57 -5.43
C PRO A 106 5.27 14.46 -5.78
N VAL A 107 4.67 15.62 -6.03
CA VAL A 107 3.33 15.75 -6.61
C VAL A 107 3.48 16.45 -7.96
N PRO A 108 2.88 15.95 -9.05
CA PRO A 108 2.89 16.61 -10.35
C PRO A 108 2.29 18.01 -10.28
N ALA A 109 2.81 18.94 -11.10
CA ALA A 109 2.28 20.31 -11.19
C ALA A 109 0.82 20.36 -11.69
N ALA A 110 0.42 19.37 -12.50
CA ALA A 110 -0.96 19.16 -12.94
C ALA A 110 -1.33 17.68 -12.75
N ARG A 111 -2.57 17.43 -12.31
CA ARG A 111 -3.09 16.06 -12.17
C ARG A 111 -3.06 15.33 -13.51
N PRO A 112 -2.46 14.15 -13.61
CA PRO A 112 -2.48 13.32 -14.81
C PRO A 112 -3.92 12.96 -15.21
N SER A 113 -4.21 12.94 -16.52
CA SER A 113 -5.54 12.66 -17.07
C SER A 113 -5.45 11.80 -18.33
N ALA A 114 -6.42 10.92 -18.51
CA ALA A 114 -6.61 10.08 -19.71
C ALA A 114 -7.46 10.80 -20.79
N GLY A 115 -7.37 12.10 -20.92
CA GLY A 115 -8.02 12.87 -21.98
C GLY A 115 -9.56 12.89 -21.87
N GLY A 116 -10.12 12.93 -20.67
CA GLY A 116 -11.56 12.95 -20.44
C GLY A 116 -12.25 11.59 -20.54
N ARG A 117 -11.52 10.50 -20.81
CA ARG A 117 -12.07 9.14 -20.72
C ARG A 117 -12.48 8.80 -19.28
N ARG A 118 -13.47 7.95 -19.13
CA ARG A 118 -13.99 7.48 -17.85
C ARG A 118 -14.11 5.96 -17.86
N TRP A 119 -13.93 5.38 -16.68
CA TRP A 119 -14.17 3.97 -16.37
C TRP A 119 -15.19 3.88 -15.27
N ARG A 120 -15.96 2.80 -15.23
CA ARG A 120 -16.97 2.56 -14.22
C ARG A 120 -16.43 1.61 -13.15
N VAL A 121 -16.49 1.99 -11.88
CA VAL A 121 -16.05 1.18 -10.74
C VAL A 121 -17.04 1.35 -9.59
N LEU A 122 -17.62 0.26 -9.10
CA LEU A 122 -18.65 0.24 -8.05
C LEU A 122 -19.79 1.24 -8.34
N GLY A 123 -20.26 1.23 -9.58
CA GLY A 123 -21.33 2.09 -10.05
C GLY A 123 -20.97 3.57 -10.20
N ARG A 124 -19.69 3.98 -10.10
CA ARG A 124 -19.22 5.38 -10.16
C ARG A 124 -18.19 5.58 -11.27
N ASP A 125 -18.14 6.78 -11.82
CA ASP A 125 -17.19 7.13 -12.86
C ASP A 125 -15.83 7.51 -12.25
N VAL A 126 -14.73 7.00 -12.83
CA VAL A 126 -13.36 7.32 -12.42
C VAL A 126 -12.53 7.73 -13.62
N GLY A 127 -11.57 8.62 -13.42
CA GLY A 127 -10.73 9.17 -14.48
C GLY A 127 -9.74 8.17 -15.08
N PHE A 128 -9.30 7.20 -14.30
CA PHE A 128 -8.50 6.03 -14.72
C PHE A 128 -8.57 4.96 -13.62
N PRO A 129 -8.72 3.65 -13.93
CA PRO A 129 -9.04 2.63 -12.92
C PRO A 129 -7.80 2.14 -12.13
N ILE A 130 -6.89 3.07 -11.79
CA ILE A 130 -5.73 2.82 -10.91
C ILE A 130 -5.94 3.44 -9.55
N GLY A 131 -5.51 2.74 -8.50
CA GLY A 131 -5.70 3.21 -7.15
C GLY A 131 -4.62 2.83 -6.16
N VAL A 132 -4.86 3.25 -4.91
CA VAL A 132 -4.07 2.87 -3.73
C VAL A 132 -5.00 2.16 -2.76
N PRO A 133 -4.70 0.91 -2.35
CA PRO A 133 -5.54 0.15 -1.41
C PRO A 133 -5.44 0.70 0.01
N ALA A 134 -6.26 0.16 0.91
CA ALA A 134 -6.20 0.48 2.33
C ALA A 134 -4.80 0.18 2.91
N CYS A 135 -3.99 1.20 3.03
CA CYS A 135 -2.63 1.15 3.57
C CYS A 135 -2.24 2.50 4.17
N VAL A 136 -1.05 2.61 4.72
CA VAL A 136 -0.55 3.85 5.34
C VAL A 136 -0.47 5.04 4.38
N LEU A 137 -0.48 4.81 3.07
CA LEU A 137 -0.48 5.86 2.04
C LEU A 137 -1.87 6.49 1.80
N ASN A 138 -2.91 6.06 2.50
CA ASN A 138 -4.25 6.63 2.47
C ASN A 138 -4.80 6.81 3.91
N GLY A 139 -3.93 7.11 4.86
CA GLY A 139 -4.28 7.17 6.28
C GLY A 139 -4.89 8.50 6.74
N SER A 140 -5.00 9.50 5.87
CA SER A 140 -5.55 10.82 6.19
C SER A 140 -6.00 11.58 4.95
N GLU A 141 -6.71 12.69 5.15
CA GLU A 141 -7.10 13.66 4.09
C GLU A 141 -5.88 14.15 3.30
N ALA A 142 -4.76 14.43 3.97
CA ALA A 142 -3.53 14.89 3.32
C ALA A 142 -3.00 13.85 2.31
N TRP A 143 -3.04 12.57 2.67
CA TRP A 143 -2.66 11.46 1.79
C TRP A 143 -3.62 11.28 0.62
N VAL A 144 -4.93 11.36 0.88
CA VAL A 144 -5.96 11.28 -0.17
C VAL A 144 -5.74 12.38 -1.20
N ARG A 145 -5.54 13.64 -0.78
CA ARG A 145 -5.23 14.76 -1.69
C ARG A 145 -3.96 14.54 -2.48
N ALA A 146 -2.88 14.09 -1.82
CA ALA A 146 -1.61 13.84 -2.50
C ALA A 146 -1.75 12.76 -3.59
N ASN A 147 -2.45 11.67 -3.29
CA ASN A 147 -2.65 10.57 -4.23
C ASN A 147 -3.60 10.96 -5.39
N LEU A 148 -4.66 11.72 -5.12
CA LEU A 148 -5.50 12.31 -6.17
C LEU A 148 -4.68 13.19 -7.11
N ALA A 149 -3.83 14.06 -6.58
CA ALA A 149 -2.96 14.92 -7.37
C ALA A 149 -1.92 14.15 -8.18
N ARG A 150 -1.48 12.98 -7.71
CA ARG A 150 -0.59 12.04 -8.44
C ARG A 150 -1.28 11.28 -9.56
N GLY A 151 -2.62 11.34 -9.66
CA GLY A 151 -3.42 10.69 -10.71
C GLY A 151 -4.12 9.41 -10.31
N PHE A 152 -3.98 8.97 -9.06
CA PHE A 152 -4.79 7.84 -8.58
C PHE A 152 -6.26 8.24 -8.47
N SER A 153 -7.18 7.38 -8.89
CA SER A 153 -8.62 7.66 -8.93
C SER A 153 -9.47 6.69 -8.12
N VAL A 154 -8.94 5.53 -7.71
CA VAL A 154 -9.64 4.54 -6.88
C VAL A 154 -8.88 4.35 -5.57
N LEU A 155 -9.22 5.16 -4.58
CA LEU A 155 -8.52 5.18 -3.30
C LEU A 155 -9.30 4.43 -2.23
N THR A 156 -8.61 3.71 -1.35
CA THR A 156 -9.24 3.14 -0.16
C THR A 156 -8.59 3.75 1.08
N TYR A 157 -9.37 4.52 1.85
CA TYR A 157 -8.95 5.06 3.13
C TYR A 157 -8.46 3.94 4.05
N LYS A 158 -7.37 4.20 4.77
CA LYS A 158 -6.73 3.24 5.67
C LYS A 158 -7.74 2.59 6.59
N THR A 159 -7.66 1.27 6.75
CA THR A 159 -8.52 0.54 7.67
C THR A 159 -8.61 1.21 9.03
N VAL A 160 -9.83 1.54 9.45
CA VAL A 160 -10.18 2.15 10.73
C VAL A 160 -10.91 1.16 11.63
N ARG A 161 -10.93 1.46 12.92
CA ARG A 161 -11.57 0.64 13.95
C ARG A 161 -12.57 1.45 14.74
N GLY A 162 -13.46 0.78 15.46
CA GLY A 162 -14.42 1.39 16.38
C GLY A 162 -13.81 1.98 17.67
N ARG A 163 -12.49 1.94 17.78
CA ARG A 163 -11.70 2.56 18.87
C ARG A 163 -10.27 2.86 18.41
N GLU A 164 -9.58 3.71 19.14
CA GLU A 164 -8.15 3.96 18.90
C GLU A 164 -7.33 2.68 19.06
N HIS A 165 -6.39 2.48 18.13
CA HIS A 165 -5.45 1.37 18.16
C HIS A 165 -4.06 1.86 17.75
N PRO A 166 -3.04 1.74 18.61
CA PRO A 166 -1.70 2.21 18.29
C PRO A 166 -1.03 1.33 17.25
N PRO A 167 -0.08 1.89 16.48
CA PRO A 167 0.78 1.08 15.60
C PRO A 167 1.71 0.19 16.43
N ASN A 168 2.15 -0.91 15.84
CA ASN A 168 3.27 -1.66 16.35
C ASN A 168 4.54 -0.79 16.35
N GLU A 169 5.48 -1.10 17.27
CA GLU A 169 6.77 -0.41 17.36
C GLU A 169 7.59 -0.53 16.07
N GLN A 170 8.38 0.52 15.80
CA GLN A 170 9.33 0.52 14.69
C GLN A 170 10.53 -0.41 14.96
N PRO A 171 11.15 -0.96 13.91
CA PRO A 171 10.69 -0.93 12.53
C PRO A 171 9.38 -1.70 12.36
N ASN A 172 8.47 -1.20 11.54
CA ASN A 172 7.20 -1.85 11.24
C ASN A 172 6.94 -1.95 9.72
N TRP A 173 7.92 -1.50 8.93
CA TRP A 173 7.92 -1.57 7.47
C TRP A 173 9.36 -1.54 6.95
N THR A 174 9.69 -2.42 5.99
CA THR A 174 11.02 -2.48 5.35
C THR A 174 10.90 -2.92 3.90
N PHE A 175 11.97 -2.76 3.12
CA PHE A 175 12.08 -3.42 1.82
C PHE A 175 12.39 -4.90 2.00
N ALA A 176 11.85 -5.75 1.12
CA ALA A 176 12.30 -7.12 0.94
C ALA A 176 13.31 -7.18 -0.21
N PRO A 177 14.33 -8.03 -0.15
CA PRO A 177 15.34 -8.18 -1.19
C PRO A 177 14.74 -8.52 -2.57
N ARG A 178 15.44 -8.12 -3.63
CA ARG A 178 15.07 -8.41 -5.03
C ARG A 178 15.01 -9.90 -5.34
N GLU A 179 15.78 -10.70 -4.62
CA GLU A 179 15.83 -12.16 -4.72
C GLU A 179 14.60 -12.84 -4.13
N THR A 180 13.76 -12.10 -3.40
CA THR A 180 12.45 -12.62 -2.97
C THR A 180 11.61 -12.84 -4.22
N ALA A 181 11.71 -14.04 -4.76
CA ALA A 181 10.95 -14.46 -5.94
C ALA A 181 9.46 -14.46 -5.65
N SER A 182 8.65 -14.44 -6.70
CA SER A 182 7.22 -14.64 -6.58
C SER A 182 6.92 -15.95 -5.84
N LEU A 183 6.10 -15.87 -4.80
CA LEU A 183 5.74 -17.02 -4.00
C LEU A 183 4.80 -17.95 -4.79
N PRO A 184 4.92 -19.26 -4.61
CA PRO A 184 3.89 -20.17 -5.09
C PRO A 184 2.57 -19.88 -4.36
N PRO A 185 1.43 -20.12 -4.99
CA PRO A 185 0.13 -20.04 -4.34
C PRO A 185 0.11 -20.86 -3.03
N GLY A 186 -0.36 -20.27 -1.94
CA GLY A 186 -0.45 -20.91 -0.61
C GLY A 186 0.83 -20.95 0.20
N GLY A 187 1.92 -20.35 -0.29
CA GLY A 187 3.19 -20.38 0.42
C GLY A 187 3.35 -19.26 1.44
N ALA A 188 3.42 -19.62 2.75
CA ALA A 188 4.11 -18.77 3.71
C ALA A 188 5.61 -18.98 3.50
N ALA A 189 6.31 -18.02 2.89
CA ALA A 189 7.75 -18.14 2.68
C ALA A 189 8.53 -17.63 3.88
N GLU A 190 9.75 -18.12 4.05
CA GLU A 190 10.76 -17.42 4.82
C GLU A 190 11.35 -16.31 3.95
N VAL A 191 11.35 -15.10 4.47
CA VAL A 191 11.87 -13.90 3.81
C VAL A 191 13.00 -13.35 4.65
N VAL A 192 14.18 -13.18 4.06
CA VAL A 192 15.25 -12.41 4.66
C VAL A 192 15.06 -10.95 4.27
N SER A 193 14.95 -10.07 5.26
CA SER A 193 14.81 -8.62 5.06
C SER A 193 15.49 -7.90 6.20
N ASP A 194 16.53 -7.17 5.87
CA ASP A 194 17.19 -6.29 6.82
C ASP A 194 16.53 -4.90 6.78
N PRO A 195 16.24 -4.27 7.95
CA PRO A 195 15.55 -2.98 7.97
C PRO A 195 16.27 -1.85 7.22
N TRP A 196 17.57 -1.98 7.00
CA TRP A 196 18.37 -1.04 6.21
C TRP A 196 18.46 -1.40 4.71
N ASP A 197 17.80 -2.46 4.25
CA ASP A 197 17.69 -2.77 2.84
C ASP A 197 17.03 -1.63 2.06
N TRP A 198 17.42 -1.48 0.80
CA TRP A 198 16.96 -0.39 -0.03
C TRP A 198 16.66 -0.83 -1.46
N VAL A 199 15.51 -0.39 -1.94
CA VAL A 199 15.15 -0.48 -3.35
C VAL A 199 15.03 0.94 -3.89
N ALA A 200 15.77 1.24 -4.96
CA ALA A 200 15.76 2.58 -5.56
C ALA A 200 14.33 2.95 -6.02
N PRO A 201 13.89 4.20 -5.76
CA PRO A 201 12.58 4.68 -6.22
C PRO A 201 12.39 4.52 -7.72
N GLY A 202 11.21 4.07 -8.14
CA GLY A 202 10.91 3.77 -9.54
C GLY A 202 11.45 2.43 -10.05
N ASN A 203 12.13 1.65 -9.22
CA ASN A 203 12.50 0.29 -9.58
C ASN A 203 11.27 -0.63 -9.52
N PRO A 204 10.86 -1.25 -10.65
CA PRO A 204 9.67 -2.11 -10.67
C PRO A 204 9.86 -3.42 -9.89
N ALA A 205 11.10 -3.78 -9.55
CA ALA A 205 11.41 -4.96 -8.75
C ALA A 205 11.31 -4.70 -7.24
N VAL A 206 10.29 -3.94 -6.79
CA VAL A 206 10.07 -3.63 -5.38
C VAL A 206 9.21 -4.67 -4.70
N SER A 207 9.71 -5.18 -3.57
CA SER A 207 8.92 -5.92 -2.58
C SER A 207 9.10 -5.27 -1.21
N THR A 208 8.09 -5.39 -0.37
CA THR A 208 8.10 -4.83 0.99
C THR A 208 7.49 -5.80 1.97
N VAL A 209 7.91 -5.71 3.21
CA VAL A 209 7.29 -6.41 4.34
C VAL A 209 6.82 -5.40 5.38
N ASN A 210 5.69 -5.67 6.00
CA ASN A 210 5.13 -4.75 7.00
C ASN A 210 4.45 -5.49 8.15
N SER A 211 4.46 -4.84 9.31
CA SER A 211 3.80 -5.32 10.52
C SER A 211 3.28 -4.13 11.34
N PHE A 212 2.36 -3.35 10.77
CA PHE A 212 1.82 -2.15 11.43
C PHE A 212 0.82 -2.45 12.55
N GLY A 213 0.15 -3.60 12.55
CA GLY A 213 -0.88 -3.96 13.54
C GLY A 213 -2.24 -3.33 13.29
N VAL A 214 -2.51 -2.82 12.08
CA VAL A 214 -3.76 -2.10 11.71
C VAL A 214 -4.04 -0.93 12.66
N PRO A 215 -3.15 0.06 12.76
CA PRO A 215 -3.38 1.21 13.61
C PRO A 215 -4.56 2.05 13.12
N SER A 216 -5.29 2.62 14.07
CA SER A 216 -6.43 3.51 13.82
C SER A 216 -6.39 4.67 14.81
N PRO A 217 -6.57 5.92 14.36
CA PRO A 217 -6.90 7.01 15.27
C PRO A 217 -8.23 6.75 16.00
N ALA A 218 -8.55 7.55 16.99
CA ALA A 218 -9.84 7.50 17.67
C ALA A 218 -10.98 7.78 16.67
N PRO A 219 -12.19 7.21 16.88
CA PRO A 219 -13.32 7.37 15.96
C PRO A 219 -13.64 8.81 15.60
N GLU A 220 -13.72 9.70 16.57
CA GLU A 220 -13.99 11.12 16.35
C GLU A 220 -12.91 11.82 15.52
N GLU A 221 -11.66 11.36 15.61
CA GLU A 221 -10.54 11.90 14.84
C GLU A 221 -10.59 11.43 13.38
N TRP A 222 -10.71 10.10 13.16
CA TRP A 222 -10.73 9.58 11.78
C TRP A 222 -12.04 9.90 11.04
N MET A 223 -13.19 9.99 11.71
CA MET A 223 -14.45 10.39 11.06
C MET A 223 -14.37 11.84 10.54
N ALA A 224 -13.92 12.77 11.39
CA ALA A 224 -13.74 14.16 10.98
C ALA A 224 -12.68 14.32 9.86
N ASP A 225 -11.62 13.52 9.87
CA ASP A 225 -10.61 13.51 8.80
C ASP A 225 -11.18 12.93 7.50
N LEU A 226 -11.97 11.85 7.60
CA LEU A 226 -12.64 11.21 6.46
C LEU A 226 -13.63 12.15 5.77
N GLU A 227 -14.43 12.91 6.52
CA GLU A 227 -15.34 13.93 5.94
C GLU A 227 -14.57 14.95 5.08
N ARG A 228 -13.40 15.43 5.56
CA ARG A 228 -12.54 16.33 4.79
C ARG A 228 -11.93 15.64 3.56
N ALA A 229 -11.53 14.36 3.72
CA ALA A 229 -11.00 13.57 2.62
C ALA A 229 -12.05 13.36 1.52
N LEU A 230 -13.30 13.02 1.88
CA LEU A 230 -14.41 12.86 0.95
C LEU A 230 -14.72 14.17 0.22
N ALA A 231 -14.70 15.30 0.92
CA ALA A 231 -14.91 16.63 0.31
C ALA A 231 -13.80 17.01 -0.71
N ALA A 232 -12.65 16.33 -0.68
CA ALA A 232 -11.58 16.53 -1.65
C ALA A 232 -11.70 15.66 -2.91
N VAL A 233 -12.59 14.66 -2.90
CA VAL A 233 -12.80 13.73 -4.01
C VAL A 233 -13.70 14.38 -5.07
N GLY A 234 -13.18 14.55 -6.29
CA GLY A 234 -13.96 15.04 -7.42
C GLY A 234 -14.77 13.94 -8.11
N ASP A 235 -15.57 14.34 -9.12
CA ASP A 235 -16.47 13.44 -9.88
C ASP A 235 -15.73 12.37 -10.72
N ASP A 236 -14.40 12.42 -10.76
CA ASP A 236 -13.55 11.52 -11.52
C ASP A 236 -12.69 10.62 -10.61
N ALA A 237 -13.07 10.50 -9.35
CA ALA A 237 -12.38 9.64 -8.39
C ALA A 237 -13.37 9.01 -7.39
N LEU A 238 -12.94 7.92 -6.77
CA LEU A 238 -13.69 7.17 -5.78
C LEU A 238 -12.83 6.97 -4.53
N LEU A 239 -13.39 7.28 -3.36
CA LEU A 239 -12.81 6.96 -2.07
C LEU A 239 -13.67 5.91 -1.36
N LEU A 240 -13.12 4.72 -1.19
CA LEU A 240 -13.64 3.67 -0.34
C LEU A 240 -13.11 3.87 1.09
N VAL A 241 -13.82 3.35 2.08
CA VAL A 241 -13.37 3.36 3.48
C VAL A 241 -13.23 1.94 3.98
N SER A 242 -12.00 1.55 4.33
CA SER A 242 -11.75 0.22 4.88
C SER A 242 -12.01 0.20 6.38
N VAL A 243 -12.76 -0.80 6.85
CA VAL A 243 -13.12 -0.96 8.26
C VAL A 243 -12.74 -2.35 8.76
N MET A 244 -12.55 -2.46 10.09
CA MET A 244 -12.27 -3.72 10.76
C MET A 244 -12.99 -3.74 12.10
N GLY A 245 -13.59 -4.90 12.40
CA GLY A 245 -14.11 -5.22 13.72
C GLY A 245 -13.08 -5.91 14.61
N GLU A 246 -13.33 -5.88 15.90
CA GLU A 246 -12.53 -6.54 16.94
C GLU A 246 -13.43 -6.91 18.14
N GLY A 247 -12.93 -7.73 19.05
CA GLY A 247 -13.71 -8.14 20.24
C GLY A 247 -14.41 -9.47 20.08
N GLU A 248 -15.30 -9.77 21.04
CA GLU A 248 -15.97 -11.08 21.13
C GLU A 248 -17.11 -11.21 20.10
N ASP A 249 -17.93 -10.18 19.94
CA ASP A 249 -18.93 -10.10 18.88
C ASP A 249 -18.35 -9.39 17.67
N LEU A 250 -17.62 -10.16 16.87
CA LEU A 250 -16.90 -9.64 15.73
C LEU A 250 -17.85 -9.05 14.66
N ALA A 251 -18.99 -9.70 14.41
CA ALA A 251 -19.94 -9.26 13.39
C ALA A 251 -20.59 -7.92 13.76
N ALA A 252 -21.06 -7.79 15.00
CA ALA A 252 -21.62 -6.53 15.49
C ALA A 252 -20.58 -5.40 15.51
N ASP A 253 -19.32 -5.71 15.80
CA ASP A 253 -18.27 -4.68 15.80
C ASP A 253 -17.88 -4.21 14.41
N PHE A 254 -17.83 -5.12 13.42
CA PHE A 254 -17.69 -4.73 12.02
C PHE A 254 -18.87 -3.87 11.56
N ALA A 255 -20.11 -4.25 11.88
CA ALA A 255 -21.31 -3.50 11.53
C ALA A 255 -21.32 -2.11 12.17
N ARG A 256 -20.94 -2.00 13.43
CA ARG A 256 -20.81 -0.69 14.12
C ARG A 256 -19.78 0.20 13.43
N THR A 257 -18.59 -0.32 13.14
CA THR A 257 -17.52 0.47 12.52
C THR A 257 -17.89 0.87 11.07
N ALA A 258 -18.58 -0.01 10.34
CA ALA A 258 -19.08 0.27 9.00
C ALA A 258 -20.13 1.41 9.00
N ARG A 259 -21.05 1.40 9.96
CA ARG A 259 -22.03 2.49 10.14
C ARG A 259 -21.35 3.82 10.46
N MET A 260 -20.32 3.82 11.32
CA MET A 260 -19.57 5.05 11.60
C MET A 260 -18.92 5.62 10.32
N ALA A 261 -18.39 4.75 9.43
CA ALA A 261 -17.86 5.20 8.15
C ALA A 261 -18.97 5.75 7.23
N GLU A 262 -20.13 5.12 7.19
CA GLU A 262 -21.31 5.59 6.45
C GLU A 262 -21.81 6.93 7.00
N GLU A 263 -21.90 7.10 8.33
CA GLU A 263 -22.28 8.35 9.01
C GLU A 263 -21.31 9.50 8.69
N ALA A 264 -20.02 9.21 8.50
CA ALA A 264 -19.02 10.16 8.00
C ALA A 264 -19.10 10.40 6.48
N GLY A 265 -20.11 9.83 5.79
CA GLY A 265 -20.38 10.05 4.37
C GLY A 265 -19.72 9.08 3.39
N ALA A 266 -19.16 7.96 3.85
CA ALA A 266 -18.53 6.97 2.98
C ALA A 266 -19.53 6.41 1.95
N PRO A 267 -19.26 6.56 0.64
CA PRO A 267 -20.13 6.00 -0.41
C PRO A 267 -19.89 4.51 -0.64
N VAL A 268 -18.77 4.00 -0.18
CA VAL A 268 -18.35 2.59 -0.28
C VAL A 268 -17.60 2.19 0.98
N VAL A 269 -18.01 1.09 1.59
CA VAL A 269 -17.32 0.48 2.75
C VAL A 269 -16.59 -0.79 2.29
N GLU A 270 -15.30 -0.89 2.60
CA GLU A 270 -14.50 -2.12 2.40
C GLU A 270 -14.30 -2.84 3.73
N LEU A 271 -14.71 -4.10 3.82
CA LEU A 271 -14.45 -4.94 4.99
C LEU A 271 -13.05 -5.58 4.89
N ASN A 272 -12.16 -5.26 5.81
CA ASN A 272 -10.84 -5.90 5.90
C ASN A 272 -10.95 -7.27 6.57
N LEU A 273 -11.30 -8.29 5.78
CA LEU A 273 -11.47 -9.68 6.24
C LEU A 273 -10.14 -10.46 6.20
N SER A 274 -9.04 -9.81 5.87
CA SER A 274 -7.82 -10.45 5.37
C SER A 274 -6.54 -10.00 6.07
N CYS A 275 -6.61 -9.31 7.22
CA CYS A 275 -5.41 -8.81 7.88
C CYS A 275 -4.62 -9.94 8.55
N PRO A 276 -3.39 -10.26 8.09
CA PRO A 276 -2.55 -11.29 8.70
C PRO A 276 -1.74 -10.76 9.91
N ASN A 277 -1.88 -9.48 10.27
CA ASN A 277 -1.02 -8.78 11.24
C ASN A 277 -1.73 -8.52 12.58
N THR A 278 -2.80 -9.25 12.90
CA THR A 278 -3.49 -9.14 14.17
C THR A 278 -2.94 -10.18 15.16
N LEU A 279 -2.47 -9.71 16.32
CA LEU A 279 -1.99 -10.57 17.39
C LEU A 279 -3.19 -11.15 18.16
N ASP A 280 -3.23 -12.44 18.32
CA ASP A 280 -4.06 -13.08 19.34
C ASP A 280 -3.29 -13.10 20.67
N ARG A 281 -3.54 -12.09 21.50
CA ARG A 281 -2.89 -11.97 22.82
C ARG A 281 -3.30 -13.08 23.79
N SER A 282 -4.44 -13.73 23.56
CA SER A 282 -4.94 -14.81 24.43
C SER A 282 -4.27 -16.14 24.12
N ALA A 283 -3.90 -16.37 22.85
CA ALA A 283 -3.28 -17.61 22.36
C ALA A 283 -1.76 -17.50 22.13
N GLY A 284 -1.17 -16.31 22.35
CA GLY A 284 0.28 -16.08 22.14
C GLY A 284 0.73 -16.17 20.67
N GLY A 285 -0.20 -16.05 19.71
CA GLY A 285 0.03 -16.20 18.29
C GLY A 285 -0.57 -15.09 17.42
N VAL A 286 -0.39 -15.22 16.11
CA VAL A 286 -1.04 -14.36 15.12
C VAL A 286 -2.38 -14.97 14.74
N LYS A 287 -3.44 -14.17 14.83
CA LYS A 287 -4.78 -14.61 14.45
C LYS A 287 -4.85 -14.85 12.93
N PRO A 288 -5.37 -15.99 12.45
CA PRO A 288 -5.54 -16.21 11.01
C PRO A 288 -6.50 -15.18 10.41
N PRO A 289 -6.35 -14.83 9.12
CA PRO A 289 -7.31 -14.00 8.41
C PRO A 289 -8.73 -14.56 8.50
N LEU A 290 -9.72 -13.69 8.74
CA LEU A 290 -11.12 -14.10 8.88
C LEU A 290 -11.63 -14.82 7.62
N CYS A 291 -11.20 -14.39 6.44
CA CYS A 291 -11.62 -14.99 5.16
C CYS A 291 -11.20 -16.47 4.96
N LEU A 292 -10.39 -17.05 5.87
CA LEU A 292 -10.10 -18.48 5.91
C LEU A 292 -11.22 -19.30 6.58
N ASP A 293 -12.17 -18.63 7.24
CA ASP A 293 -13.40 -19.23 7.79
C ASP A 293 -14.60 -18.69 7.01
N PRO A 294 -15.13 -19.44 6.02
CA PRO A 294 -16.23 -18.98 5.19
C PRO A 294 -17.52 -18.68 5.98
N ASP A 295 -17.82 -19.45 7.03
CA ASP A 295 -19.05 -19.25 7.80
C ASP A 295 -18.98 -17.99 8.64
N ALA A 296 -17.87 -17.76 9.35
CA ALA A 296 -17.64 -16.54 10.10
C ALA A 296 -17.56 -15.32 9.17
N THR A 297 -16.94 -15.45 8.00
CA THR A 297 -16.87 -14.38 6.99
C THR A 297 -18.25 -13.97 6.51
N VAL A 298 -19.07 -14.93 6.09
CA VAL A 298 -20.43 -14.65 5.59
C VAL A 298 -21.29 -14.02 6.68
N ALA A 299 -21.23 -14.53 7.92
CA ALA A 299 -21.97 -13.97 9.05
C ALA A 299 -21.62 -12.49 9.30
N VAL A 300 -20.33 -12.13 9.21
CA VAL A 300 -19.89 -10.73 9.31
C VAL A 300 -20.45 -9.88 8.17
N VAL A 301 -20.33 -10.35 6.93
CA VAL A 301 -20.78 -9.61 5.74
C VAL A 301 -22.30 -9.41 5.77
N GLU A 302 -23.07 -10.43 6.14
CA GLU A 302 -24.54 -10.34 6.30
C GLU A 302 -24.94 -9.33 7.36
N GLU A 303 -24.27 -9.30 8.52
CA GLU A 303 -24.53 -8.36 9.59
C GLU A 303 -24.25 -6.93 9.14
N VAL A 304 -23.10 -6.72 8.47
CA VAL A 304 -22.78 -5.41 7.93
C VAL A 304 -23.75 -4.97 6.85
N ARG A 305 -24.13 -5.87 5.91
CA ARG A 305 -25.08 -5.51 4.84
C ARG A 305 -26.46 -5.11 5.41
N ARG A 306 -26.92 -5.78 6.47
CA ARG A 306 -28.16 -5.39 7.16
C ARG A 306 -28.06 -4.05 7.90
N ALA A 307 -26.88 -3.68 8.32
CA ALA A 307 -26.64 -2.45 9.07
C ALA A 307 -26.49 -1.19 8.19
N LEU A 308 -26.01 -1.34 6.95
CA LEU A 308 -25.78 -0.24 6.02
C LEU A 308 -27.03 0.08 5.17
N ASP A 309 -27.11 1.34 4.72
CA ASP A 309 -28.10 1.78 3.71
C ASP A 309 -27.84 1.07 2.36
N ASP A 310 -28.90 0.78 1.61
CA ASP A 310 -28.80 0.12 0.30
C ASP A 310 -28.01 0.94 -0.74
N ARG A 311 -27.83 2.24 -0.53
CA ARG A 311 -27.03 3.12 -1.39
C ARG A 311 -25.53 3.05 -1.10
N THR A 312 -25.15 2.51 0.05
CA THR A 312 -23.73 2.33 0.43
C THR A 312 -23.24 1.02 -0.14
N ALA A 313 -22.31 1.10 -1.09
CA ALA A 313 -21.72 -0.09 -1.68
C ALA A 313 -20.80 -0.81 -0.67
N LEU A 314 -20.79 -2.14 -0.72
CA LEU A 314 -20.03 -2.99 0.19
C LEU A 314 -18.99 -3.81 -0.57
N VAL A 315 -17.74 -3.76 -0.11
CA VAL A 315 -16.61 -4.51 -0.70
C VAL A 315 -16.04 -5.48 0.33
N ALA A 316 -15.84 -6.73 -0.06
CA ALA A 316 -15.12 -7.72 0.74
C ALA A 316 -13.66 -7.79 0.33
N LYS A 317 -12.72 -7.43 1.22
CA LYS A 317 -11.29 -7.56 0.96
C LYS A 317 -10.72 -8.84 1.55
N LEU A 318 -10.16 -9.68 0.65
CA LEU A 318 -9.70 -11.01 0.94
C LEU A 318 -8.16 -11.09 0.90
N SER A 319 -7.59 -12.04 1.64
CA SER A 319 -6.22 -12.53 1.43
C SER A 319 -6.19 -13.50 0.25
N TRP A 320 -5.00 -13.97 -0.11
CA TRP A 320 -4.92 -15.11 -1.02
C TRP A 320 -5.62 -16.32 -0.41
N LEU A 321 -6.47 -16.96 -1.18
CA LEU A 321 -7.18 -18.20 -0.85
C LEU A 321 -6.85 -19.25 -1.91
N ASP A 322 -6.76 -20.50 -1.53
CA ASP A 322 -6.68 -21.60 -2.50
C ASP A 322 -8.00 -21.75 -3.28
N GLU A 323 -7.98 -22.57 -4.31
CA GLU A 323 -9.15 -22.75 -5.18
C GLU A 323 -10.37 -23.29 -4.43
N PRO A 324 -10.27 -24.32 -3.56
CA PRO A 324 -11.41 -24.81 -2.78
C PRO A 324 -12.00 -23.74 -1.85
N ALA A 325 -11.17 -22.99 -1.13
CA ALA A 325 -11.62 -21.95 -0.21
C ALA A 325 -12.30 -20.79 -0.96
N LEU A 326 -11.71 -20.35 -2.08
CA LEU A 326 -12.30 -19.29 -2.91
C LEU A 326 -13.63 -19.73 -3.52
N ALA A 327 -13.71 -20.97 -4.04
CA ALA A 327 -14.94 -21.52 -4.62
C ALA A 327 -16.05 -21.73 -3.57
N ALA A 328 -15.70 -22.01 -2.32
CA ALA A 328 -16.68 -22.13 -1.23
C ALA A 328 -17.20 -20.76 -0.76
N LEU A 329 -16.36 -19.72 -0.80
CA LEU A 329 -16.69 -18.41 -0.23
C LEU A 329 -17.38 -17.47 -1.24
N VAL A 330 -16.85 -17.34 -2.47
CA VAL A 330 -17.31 -16.34 -3.45
C VAL A 330 -18.78 -16.43 -3.81
N PRO A 331 -19.37 -17.61 -4.08
CA PRO A 331 -20.81 -17.71 -4.38
C PRO A 331 -21.70 -17.22 -3.24
N ARG A 332 -21.25 -17.35 -1.99
CA ARG A 332 -21.99 -16.90 -0.80
C ARG A 332 -21.85 -15.40 -0.57
N LEU A 333 -20.71 -14.79 -0.94
CA LEU A 333 -20.52 -13.35 -0.88
C LEU A 333 -21.21 -12.60 -2.01
N ALA A 334 -21.29 -13.20 -3.20
CA ALA A 334 -21.79 -12.55 -4.40
C ALA A 334 -23.15 -11.81 -4.27
N PRO A 335 -24.17 -12.33 -3.55
CA PRO A 335 -25.43 -11.63 -3.35
C PRO A 335 -25.38 -10.54 -2.28
N LEU A 336 -24.27 -10.42 -1.53
CA LEU A 336 -24.16 -9.54 -0.37
C LEU A 336 -23.27 -8.33 -0.61
N VAL A 337 -22.41 -8.38 -1.65
CA VAL A 337 -21.38 -7.35 -1.88
C VAL A 337 -21.43 -6.79 -3.31
N ASP A 338 -21.05 -5.54 -3.44
CA ASP A 338 -20.90 -4.83 -4.71
C ASP A 338 -19.51 -4.98 -5.31
N GLY A 339 -18.55 -5.43 -4.51
CA GLY A 339 -17.18 -5.67 -4.95
C GLY A 339 -16.42 -6.68 -4.10
N VAL A 340 -15.42 -7.31 -4.72
CA VAL A 340 -14.44 -8.16 -4.03
C VAL A 340 -13.03 -7.62 -4.35
N ALA A 341 -12.28 -7.33 -3.30
CA ALA A 341 -10.91 -6.80 -3.39
C ALA A 341 -9.88 -7.88 -2.98
N GLY A 342 -8.77 -7.96 -3.67
CA GLY A 342 -7.69 -8.90 -3.34
C GLY A 342 -6.49 -8.82 -4.26
N ILE A 343 -5.37 -9.31 -3.76
CA ILE A 343 -5.11 -9.91 -2.45
C ILE A 343 -4.50 -8.89 -1.48
N ASN A 344 -4.77 -9.08 -0.18
CA ASN A 344 -3.99 -8.39 0.84
C ASN A 344 -2.55 -8.98 0.89
N THR A 345 -1.70 -8.46 1.77
CA THR A 345 -0.34 -8.98 1.96
C THR A 345 -0.36 -10.47 2.33
N VAL A 346 0.64 -11.20 1.84
CA VAL A 346 0.81 -12.62 2.17
C VAL A 346 1.60 -12.74 3.47
N GLN A 347 1.04 -13.43 4.45
CA GLN A 347 1.73 -13.68 5.71
C GLN A 347 2.99 -14.51 5.47
N SER A 348 4.13 -14.02 5.97
CA SER A 348 5.44 -14.64 5.78
C SER A 348 6.24 -14.57 7.07
N ARG A 349 7.11 -15.55 7.30
CA ARG A 349 8.12 -15.49 8.37
C ARG A 349 9.25 -14.60 7.90
N VAL A 350 9.51 -13.51 8.62
CA VAL A 350 10.50 -12.51 8.21
C VAL A 350 11.64 -12.44 9.22
N ARG A 351 12.86 -12.64 8.75
CA ARG A 351 14.07 -12.62 9.55
C ARG A 351 15.14 -11.74 8.91
N ARG A 352 16.02 -11.22 9.72
CA ARG A 352 17.25 -10.56 9.29
C ARG A 352 18.26 -11.59 8.78
N SER A 353 19.28 -11.12 8.06
CA SER A 353 20.39 -11.95 7.59
C SER A 353 21.18 -12.61 8.74
N ASP A 354 21.17 -12.02 9.95
CA ASP A 354 21.77 -12.59 11.17
C ASP A 354 20.86 -13.59 11.90
N GLY A 355 19.66 -13.89 11.36
CA GLY A 355 18.69 -14.81 11.93
C GLY A 355 17.75 -14.20 12.98
N ALA A 356 17.97 -12.95 13.40
CA ALA A 356 17.06 -12.25 14.31
C ALA A 356 15.75 -11.87 13.62
N PRO A 357 14.63 -11.68 14.35
CA PRO A 357 13.42 -11.13 13.78
C PRO A 357 13.67 -9.74 13.16
N THR A 358 13.18 -9.50 11.94
CA THR A 358 13.23 -8.17 11.30
C THR A 358 12.45 -7.14 12.09
N PHE A 359 11.31 -7.56 12.62
CA PHE A 359 10.45 -6.74 13.47
C PHE A 359 10.51 -7.23 14.92
N PRO A 360 10.98 -6.44 15.88
CA PRO A 360 11.15 -6.86 17.26
C PRO A 360 9.87 -7.49 17.84
N GLY A 361 9.98 -8.72 18.36
CA GLY A 361 8.86 -9.48 18.94
C GLY A 361 7.81 -9.98 17.95
N ARG A 362 8.05 -9.87 16.63
CA ARG A 362 7.10 -10.27 15.58
C ARG A 362 7.83 -11.04 14.49
N GLU A 363 7.65 -12.34 14.45
CA GLU A 363 8.27 -13.20 13.42
C GLU A 363 7.47 -13.24 12.12
N LEU A 364 6.15 -12.98 12.19
CA LEU A 364 5.25 -12.98 11.04
C LEU A 364 4.91 -11.55 10.62
N ALA A 365 4.99 -11.29 9.32
CA ALA A 365 4.66 -10.01 8.71
C ALA A 365 3.99 -10.20 7.35
N GLY A 366 3.39 -9.13 6.84
CA GLY A 366 2.75 -9.12 5.54
C GLY A 366 3.76 -8.82 4.43
N LEU A 367 3.98 -9.75 3.51
CA LEU A 367 4.77 -9.58 2.30
C LEU A 367 3.92 -9.00 1.18
N SER A 368 4.46 -8.06 0.43
CA SER A 368 3.83 -7.36 -0.69
C SER A 368 4.83 -6.96 -1.78
N GLY A 369 4.34 -6.34 -2.86
CA GLY A 369 5.16 -6.00 -4.02
C GLY A 369 5.28 -7.15 -5.00
N ILE A 370 6.38 -7.21 -5.79
CA ILE A 370 6.52 -8.21 -6.85
C ILE A 370 6.52 -9.65 -6.33
N ALA A 371 6.93 -9.87 -5.08
CA ALA A 371 6.94 -11.19 -4.45
C ALA A 371 5.55 -11.85 -4.41
N VAL A 372 4.48 -11.06 -4.42
CA VAL A 372 3.09 -11.58 -4.42
C VAL A 372 2.40 -11.45 -5.78
N ARG A 373 3.13 -11.13 -6.85
CA ARG A 373 2.56 -10.89 -8.18
C ARG A 373 1.86 -12.10 -8.77
N ASP A 374 2.47 -13.29 -8.71
CA ASP A 374 1.89 -14.48 -9.29
C ASP A 374 0.71 -15.01 -8.47
N PRO A 375 0.77 -15.05 -7.11
CA PRO A 375 -0.42 -15.28 -6.29
C PRO A 375 -1.58 -14.31 -6.58
N ALA A 376 -1.29 -13.02 -6.77
CA ALA A 376 -2.32 -12.03 -7.08
C ALA A 376 -2.97 -12.24 -8.46
N ARG A 377 -2.18 -12.57 -9.47
CA ARG A 377 -2.67 -12.91 -10.82
C ARG A 377 -3.53 -14.17 -10.82
N ASP A 378 -3.07 -15.20 -10.13
CA ASP A 378 -3.81 -16.44 -10.00
C ASP A 378 -5.15 -16.22 -9.27
N PHE A 379 -5.14 -15.51 -8.15
CA PHE A 379 -6.34 -15.14 -7.40
C PHE A 379 -7.31 -14.33 -8.27
N THR A 380 -6.84 -13.29 -8.96
CA THR A 380 -7.68 -12.43 -9.81
C THR A 380 -8.34 -13.24 -10.92
N ARG A 381 -7.57 -14.08 -11.61
CA ARG A 381 -8.09 -14.95 -12.68
C ARG A 381 -9.19 -15.89 -12.17
N ARG A 382 -8.98 -16.53 -11.02
CA ARG A 382 -9.96 -17.43 -10.41
C ARG A 382 -11.20 -16.69 -9.91
N LEU A 383 -11.01 -15.50 -9.32
CA LEU A 383 -12.12 -14.67 -8.84
C LEU A 383 -13.02 -14.21 -10.01
N VAL A 384 -12.43 -13.76 -11.11
CA VAL A 384 -13.17 -13.37 -12.32
C VAL A 384 -13.90 -14.56 -12.91
N ALA A 385 -13.26 -15.72 -13.02
CA ALA A 385 -13.90 -16.95 -13.52
C ALA A 385 -15.09 -17.37 -12.62
N LEU A 386 -14.97 -17.27 -11.31
CA LEU A 386 -16.07 -17.56 -10.38
C LEU A 386 -17.22 -16.53 -10.50
N ARG A 387 -16.90 -15.23 -10.68
CA ARG A 387 -17.90 -14.21 -10.95
C ARG A 387 -18.73 -14.56 -12.18
N GLU A 388 -18.06 -14.88 -13.28
CA GLU A 388 -18.70 -15.25 -14.56
C GLU A 388 -19.51 -16.55 -14.44
N ALA A 389 -18.94 -17.59 -13.85
CA ALA A 389 -19.61 -18.89 -13.68
C ALA A 389 -20.87 -18.82 -12.82
N ASN A 390 -20.96 -17.88 -11.90
CA ASN A 390 -22.11 -17.67 -11.01
C ASN A 390 -23.07 -16.59 -11.55
N GLY A 391 -22.80 -15.95 -12.70
CA GLY A 391 -23.59 -14.82 -13.20
C GLY A 391 -23.63 -13.65 -12.20
N ALA A 392 -22.60 -13.48 -11.40
CA ALA A 392 -22.52 -12.43 -10.39
C ALA A 392 -22.06 -11.10 -11.01
N THR A 393 -22.46 -9.99 -10.38
CA THR A 393 -22.25 -8.63 -10.91
C THR A 393 -21.31 -7.76 -10.07
N PHE A 394 -20.68 -8.32 -9.05
CA PHE A 394 -19.72 -7.58 -8.20
C PHE A 394 -18.47 -7.18 -8.99
N ASP A 395 -17.93 -6.01 -8.68
CA ASP A 395 -16.67 -5.54 -9.26
C ASP A 395 -15.45 -6.20 -8.61
N VAL A 396 -14.40 -6.41 -9.38
CA VAL A 396 -13.12 -6.98 -8.93
C VAL A 396 -12.08 -5.87 -8.80
N LEU A 397 -11.65 -5.58 -7.57
CA LEU A 397 -10.57 -4.66 -7.27
C LEU A 397 -9.28 -5.47 -7.05
N ALA A 398 -8.48 -5.62 -8.11
CA ALA A 398 -7.28 -6.43 -8.08
C ALA A 398 -6.10 -5.67 -7.47
N MET A 399 -5.26 -6.37 -6.69
CA MET A 399 -4.03 -5.80 -6.14
C MET A 399 -3.00 -6.89 -5.85
N GLY A 400 -1.71 -6.49 -5.86
CA GLY A 400 -0.57 -7.35 -5.59
C GLY A 400 0.43 -7.38 -6.75
N GLY A 401 1.66 -6.94 -6.51
CA GLY A 401 2.72 -6.91 -7.51
C GLY A 401 2.60 -5.84 -8.60
N VAL A 402 1.77 -4.83 -8.41
CA VAL A 402 1.60 -3.69 -9.32
C VAL A 402 2.67 -2.64 -9.01
N THR A 403 3.68 -2.55 -9.87
CA THR A 403 4.86 -1.69 -9.66
C THR A 403 5.22 -0.86 -10.89
N ASP A 404 4.56 -1.11 -12.02
CA ASP A 404 4.75 -0.44 -13.30
C ASP A 404 3.49 -0.56 -14.18
N PRO A 405 3.42 0.16 -15.33
CA PRO A 405 2.28 0.07 -16.25
C PRO A 405 2.00 -1.35 -16.78
N ALA A 406 3.03 -2.14 -17.03
CA ALA A 406 2.84 -3.51 -17.55
C ALA A 406 2.19 -4.44 -16.52
N SER A 407 2.56 -4.32 -15.24
CA SER A 407 1.94 -5.08 -14.16
C SER A 407 0.50 -4.65 -13.87
N PHE A 408 0.19 -3.35 -14.03
CA PHE A 408 -1.17 -2.83 -13.99
C PHE A 408 -2.01 -3.44 -15.11
N GLU A 409 -1.54 -3.32 -16.37
CA GLU A 409 -2.24 -3.85 -17.55
C GLU A 409 -2.49 -5.35 -17.44
N ALA A 410 -1.52 -6.10 -16.93
CA ALA A 410 -1.63 -7.55 -16.75
C ALA A 410 -2.75 -7.98 -15.80
N LEU A 411 -3.00 -7.25 -14.69
CA LEU A 411 -4.14 -7.53 -13.80
C LEU A 411 -5.47 -7.04 -14.42
N PHE A 412 -5.45 -5.87 -15.05
CA PHE A 412 -6.65 -5.32 -15.69
C PHE A 412 -7.14 -6.23 -16.83
N ALA A 413 -6.22 -6.77 -17.62
CA ALA A 413 -6.52 -7.71 -18.72
C ALA A 413 -7.12 -9.06 -18.26
N LEU A 414 -6.97 -9.41 -16.98
CA LEU A 414 -7.63 -10.58 -16.39
C LEU A 414 -9.13 -10.33 -16.08
N GLY A 415 -9.64 -9.12 -16.33
CA GLY A 415 -11.04 -8.76 -16.08
C GLY A 415 -11.28 -8.05 -14.74
N ALA A 416 -10.26 -7.46 -14.14
CA ALA A 416 -10.41 -6.56 -13.01
C ALA A 416 -11.07 -5.24 -13.44
N ASP A 417 -11.94 -4.68 -12.60
CA ASP A 417 -12.62 -3.41 -12.82
C ASP A 417 -11.78 -2.21 -12.35
N ALA A 418 -10.95 -2.44 -11.33
CA ALA A 418 -9.91 -1.52 -10.90
C ALA A 418 -8.67 -2.29 -10.44
N VAL A 419 -7.51 -1.61 -10.50
CA VAL A 419 -6.24 -2.17 -10.04
C VAL A 419 -5.58 -1.22 -9.06
N GLN A 420 -5.19 -1.73 -7.89
CA GLN A 420 -4.60 -0.93 -6.83
C GLN A 420 -3.15 -1.33 -6.53
N SER A 421 -2.34 -0.36 -6.14
CA SER A 421 -0.92 -0.54 -5.80
C SER A 421 -0.58 0.08 -4.45
N ALA A 422 0.02 -0.70 -3.55
CA ALA A 422 0.60 -0.20 -2.30
C ALA A 422 2.12 -0.03 -2.43
N SER A 423 2.87 -1.14 -2.58
CA SER A 423 4.33 -1.11 -2.65
C SER A 423 4.86 -0.33 -3.85
N GLY A 424 4.18 -0.42 -5.00
CA GLY A 424 4.54 0.37 -6.18
C GLY A 424 4.32 1.86 -5.95
N ALA A 425 3.16 2.27 -5.42
CA ALA A 425 2.84 3.66 -5.11
C ALA A 425 3.73 4.22 -3.98
N PHE A 426 4.17 3.36 -3.04
CA PHE A 426 5.16 3.72 -2.03
C PHE A 426 6.52 4.04 -2.66
N ALA A 427 7.03 3.13 -3.48
CA ALA A 427 8.36 3.26 -4.09
C ALA A 427 8.39 4.32 -5.21
N ASP A 428 7.26 4.53 -5.90
CA ASP A 428 7.14 5.45 -7.01
C ASP A 428 5.82 6.25 -6.97
N PRO A 429 5.83 7.47 -6.43
CA PRO A 429 4.68 8.36 -6.44
C PRO A 429 4.15 8.72 -7.84
N PHE A 430 4.93 8.50 -8.89
CA PHE A 430 4.53 8.76 -10.28
C PHE A 430 3.91 7.55 -11.00
N LEU A 431 3.74 6.42 -10.33
CA LEU A 431 3.18 5.20 -10.91
C LEU A 431 1.85 5.45 -11.68
N ALA A 432 0.90 6.17 -11.07
CA ALA A 432 -0.37 6.46 -11.73
C ALA A 432 -0.19 7.34 -12.97
N ARG A 433 0.66 8.37 -12.91
CA ARG A 433 1.02 9.20 -14.06
C ARG A 433 1.55 8.36 -15.22
N ASP A 434 2.46 7.44 -14.93
CA ASP A 434 3.12 6.63 -15.95
C ASP A 434 2.14 5.60 -16.55
N CYS A 435 1.24 5.02 -15.74
CA CYS A 435 0.14 4.18 -16.24
C CYS A 435 -0.82 4.98 -17.15
N ILE A 436 -1.22 6.17 -16.75
CA ILE A 436 -2.11 7.03 -17.54
C ILE A 436 -1.45 7.44 -18.85
N ALA A 437 -0.17 7.83 -18.82
CA ALA A 437 0.57 8.25 -20.01
C ALA A 437 0.72 7.13 -21.04
N GLN A 438 0.97 5.89 -20.60
CA GLN A 438 1.19 4.75 -21.49
C GLN A 438 -0.10 4.07 -21.93
N LEU A 439 -1.11 3.97 -21.07
CA LEU A 439 -2.30 3.13 -21.27
C LEU A 439 -3.59 3.94 -21.40
N GLY A 440 -3.61 5.21 -21.00
CA GLY A 440 -4.83 6.01 -20.93
C GLY A 440 -5.60 6.12 -22.26
N ALA A 441 -4.93 6.05 -23.40
CA ALA A 441 -5.57 6.07 -24.71
C ALA A 441 -6.07 4.67 -25.17
N SER A 442 -5.38 3.60 -24.78
CA SER A 442 -5.60 2.23 -25.30
C SER A 442 -6.39 1.33 -24.35
N LEU A 443 -6.37 1.59 -23.04
CA LEU A 443 -7.02 0.71 -22.07
C LEU A 443 -8.52 0.58 -22.37
N PRO A 444 -9.07 -0.66 -22.47
CA PRO A 444 -10.49 -0.86 -22.72
C PRO A 444 -11.36 -0.13 -21.69
N ARG A 445 -12.51 0.39 -22.12
CA ARG A 445 -13.58 0.82 -21.20
C ARG A 445 -14.43 -0.38 -20.84
N ALA A 446 -15.04 -0.38 -19.67
CA ALA A 446 -16.14 -1.29 -19.40
C ALA A 446 -17.22 -1.06 -20.47
N VAL A 447 -17.69 -2.13 -21.10
CA VAL A 447 -18.74 -2.04 -22.16
C VAL A 447 -20.02 -1.55 -21.48
N GLU A 448 -20.53 -0.41 -21.92
CA GLU A 448 -21.86 0.08 -21.49
C GLU A 448 -22.89 -1.01 -21.80
N GLY A 449 -23.53 -1.55 -20.79
CA GLY A 449 -24.68 -2.46 -20.93
C GLY A 449 -24.40 -3.95 -20.74
N SER A 450 -23.22 -4.39 -20.28
CA SER A 450 -22.93 -5.81 -20.03
C SER A 450 -23.06 -6.26 -18.55
N ARG A 451 -23.63 -5.44 -17.67
CA ARG A 451 -23.89 -5.82 -16.26
C ARG A 451 -25.23 -5.32 -15.77
#